data_5de8f753614170547ff137b48c38d5a8
#
_entry.id   5de8f753614170547ff137b48c38d5a8
#
_cell.length_a   1.000
_cell.length_b   1.000
_cell.length_c   1.000
_cell.angle_alpha   90.00
_cell.angle_beta   90.00
_cell.angle_gamma   90.00
#
_symmetry.space_group_name_H-M   'P 1'
#
loop_
_entity.id
_entity.type
_entity.pdbx_description
1 polymer ?
#
loop_
_entity_poly.entity_id
_entity_poly.type
_entity_poly.pdbx_seq_one_letter_code
_entity_poly.pdbx_strand_id
1 'polypeptide(L)'
;MKLKTLTLGLAVAGLGLSSLAQATTVEYWTTQTQSDRLQTIEVMADVFEALNPGIDVKVVAVDENDMPKQIAAAAASNTLPDMIEVGSNLSLAFAEQGIVDLDATTATIEAVGKERFYKGSLKLVEDPDNNKFVALPYRGWVQGIWYRADWFEEAGLEPPTTWENIQKAAKYFNKPQENQYGILIGTKADSYAEQVYTQFALSNDAGQFDKDGNLIFNSEAQKEVLDFYKDLSKYTPPGPQTWRARDYYLQGKLAMFFYSTYIMDDIALAEAAASSLSNENFKDLKGATFDPNLAKNTRLAPAITHTSASTFGTLVGFSIMKNDNKDEVEATKAFIEYMNEKDQVVAYSHMAPGGHLPMLRDIAETDEFLNDPKGIFANYGKESIKEIIAGFENIKNFSIVDGKAFPESGEIFSKQIIPRMIYSSVIEGQDTQKSLDWAENEMQQLIKN
;
A
#
# COMPACT_ATOMS: atom_id res chain seq x y z
N MET A 1 -38.60 -28.05 -86.30
CA MET A 1 -38.14 -28.29 -84.96
C MET A 1 -37.37 -27.11 -84.52
N LYS A 2 -37.91 -26.26 -83.63
CA LYS A 2 -37.26 -25.03 -83.15
C LYS A 2 -36.84 -25.25 -81.71
N LEU A 3 -35.53 -25.23 -81.45
CA LEU A 3 -34.94 -25.26 -80.13
C LEU A 3 -35.14 -23.94 -79.45
N LYS A 4 -35.72 -23.91 -78.28
CA LYS A 4 -35.81 -22.72 -77.40
C LYS A 4 -34.63 -22.76 -76.44
N THR A 5 -33.77 -21.75 -76.50
CA THR A 5 -32.68 -21.49 -75.63
C THR A 5 -33.23 -20.90 -74.28
N LEU A 6 -32.99 -21.56 -73.20
CA LEU A 6 -33.30 -21.08 -71.81
C LEU A 6 -32.10 -20.35 -71.30
N THR A 7 -32.23 -19.05 -71.05
CA THR A 7 -31.18 -18.22 -70.41
C THR A 7 -31.40 -18.30 -68.87
N LEU A 8 -30.43 -18.86 -68.17
CA LEU A 8 -30.40 -18.92 -66.74
C LEU A 8 -29.71 -17.64 -66.22
N GLY A 9 -30.47 -16.78 -65.57
CA GLY A 9 -29.93 -15.59 -64.90
C GLY A 9 -29.25 -15.99 -63.58
N LEU A 10 -27.93 -15.73 -63.46
CA LEU A 10 -27.20 -15.84 -62.20
C LEU A 10 -27.51 -14.59 -61.39
N ALA A 11 -28.26 -14.75 -60.29
CA ALA A 11 -28.34 -13.74 -59.24
C ALA A 11 -27.05 -13.84 -58.39
N VAL A 12 -26.17 -12.83 -58.52
CA VAL A 12 -25.03 -12.63 -57.62
C VAL A 12 -25.59 -12.09 -56.31
N ALA A 13 -25.70 -12.96 -55.31
CA ALA A 13 -25.93 -12.55 -53.93
C ALA A 13 -24.66 -11.84 -53.44
N GLY A 14 -24.76 -10.52 -53.24
CA GLY A 14 -23.71 -9.75 -52.57
C GLY A 14 -23.50 -10.26 -51.16
N LEU A 15 -22.44 -11.02 -50.95
CA LEU A 15 -21.90 -11.24 -49.64
C LEU A 15 -21.39 -9.93 -49.09
N GLY A 16 -22.17 -9.30 -48.20
CA GLY A 16 -21.68 -8.17 -47.41
C GLY A 16 -20.47 -8.68 -46.61
N LEU A 17 -19.29 -8.22 -46.99
CA LEU A 17 -18.12 -8.29 -46.18
C LEU A 17 -18.43 -7.45 -44.92
N SER A 18 -18.96 -8.08 -43.86
CA SER A 18 -18.85 -7.53 -42.53
C SER A 18 -17.36 -7.41 -42.29
N SER A 19 -16.82 -6.18 -42.35
CA SER A 19 -15.52 -5.91 -41.78
C SER A 19 -15.61 -6.37 -40.34
N LEU A 20 -14.91 -7.46 -39.99
CA LEU A 20 -14.63 -7.78 -38.61
C LEU A 20 -13.92 -6.53 -38.08
N ALA A 21 -14.64 -5.69 -37.34
CA ALA A 21 -14.02 -4.61 -36.60
C ALA A 21 -12.96 -5.30 -35.71
N GLN A 22 -11.70 -4.93 -35.87
CA GLN A 22 -10.64 -5.43 -35.03
C GLN A 22 -10.97 -4.98 -33.61
N ALA A 23 -10.93 -5.92 -32.65
CA ALA A 23 -11.19 -5.58 -31.27
C ALA A 23 -10.16 -4.55 -30.78
N THR A 24 -10.63 -3.57 -30.01
CA THR A 24 -9.76 -2.62 -29.34
C THR A 24 -9.10 -3.35 -28.17
N THR A 25 -7.77 -3.36 -28.11
CA THR A 25 -7.05 -4.05 -27.05
C THR A 25 -6.66 -3.06 -25.96
N VAL A 26 -6.91 -3.42 -24.69
CA VAL A 26 -6.42 -2.72 -23.51
C VAL A 26 -5.28 -3.55 -22.89
N GLU A 27 -4.06 -3.08 -22.96
CA GLU A 27 -2.92 -3.73 -22.31
C GLU A 27 -2.77 -3.21 -20.87
N TYR A 28 -3.06 -4.09 -19.90
CA TYR A 28 -3.01 -3.82 -18.47
C TYR A 28 -1.81 -4.49 -17.81
N TRP A 29 -0.85 -3.68 -17.29
CA TRP A 29 0.28 -4.17 -16.52
C TRP A 29 0.01 -4.07 -15.02
N THR A 30 0.08 -5.23 -14.33
CA THR A 30 -0.16 -5.33 -12.89
C THR A 30 1.07 -5.86 -12.15
N THR A 31 1.23 -5.44 -10.89
CA THR A 31 2.27 -5.98 -9.99
C THR A 31 1.85 -7.26 -9.27
N GLN A 32 0.66 -7.79 -9.55
CA GLN A 32 0.19 -9.06 -9.00
C GLN A 32 0.80 -10.23 -9.77
N THR A 33 1.88 -10.82 -9.23
CA THR A 33 2.61 -11.93 -9.85
C THR A 33 2.25 -13.31 -9.30
N GLN A 34 1.48 -13.37 -8.20
CA GLN A 34 1.01 -14.62 -7.63
C GLN A 34 -0.10 -15.23 -8.52
N SER A 35 0.02 -16.51 -8.84
CA SER A 35 -0.84 -17.18 -9.82
C SER A 35 -2.34 -17.14 -9.49
N ASP A 36 -2.70 -17.27 -8.22
CA ASP A 36 -4.08 -17.20 -7.74
C ASP A 36 -4.68 -15.78 -7.89
N ARG A 37 -3.88 -14.76 -7.61
CA ARG A 37 -4.29 -13.36 -7.78
C ARG A 37 -4.40 -12.99 -9.25
N LEU A 38 -3.40 -13.37 -10.04
CA LEU A 38 -3.42 -13.13 -11.49
C LEU A 38 -4.64 -13.77 -12.14
N GLN A 39 -4.94 -15.02 -11.80
CA GLN A 39 -6.14 -15.71 -12.30
C GLN A 39 -7.44 -14.96 -11.95
N THR A 40 -7.53 -14.37 -10.76
CA THR A 40 -8.70 -13.57 -10.39
C THR A 40 -8.83 -12.33 -11.27
N ILE A 41 -7.72 -11.65 -11.57
CA ILE A 41 -7.70 -10.47 -12.44
C ILE A 41 -8.05 -10.86 -13.88
N GLU A 42 -7.52 -11.98 -14.38
CA GLU A 42 -7.84 -12.51 -15.71
C GLU A 42 -9.34 -12.82 -15.85
N VAL A 43 -9.95 -13.43 -14.82
CA VAL A 43 -11.42 -13.66 -14.80
C VAL A 43 -12.20 -12.36 -14.83
N MET A 44 -11.74 -11.30 -14.12
CA MET A 44 -12.39 -9.98 -14.19
C MET A 44 -12.29 -9.39 -15.60
N ALA A 45 -11.14 -9.54 -16.26
CA ALA A 45 -10.94 -9.12 -17.65
C ALA A 45 -11.88 -9.88 -18.59
N ASP A 46 -11.94 -11.21 -18.50
CA ASP A 46 -12.84 -12.05 -19.32
C ASP A 46 -14.33 -11.65 -19.16
N VAL A 47 -14.75 -11.32 -17.94
CA VAL A 47 -16.13 -10.84 -17.69
C VAL A 47 -16.36 -9.49 -18.31
N PHE A 48 -15.41 -8.58 -18.20
CA PHE A 48 -15.50 -7.26 -18.86
C PHE A 48 -15.62 -7.39 -20.40
N GLU A 49 -14.80 -8.23 -21.02
CA GLU A 49 -14.85 -8.52 -22.45
C GLU A 49 -16.21 -9.07 -22.88
N ALA A 50 -16.76 -9.99 -22.09
CA ALA A 50 -18.09 -10.56 -22.36
C ALA A 50 -19.20 -9.49 -22.30
N LEU A 51 -19.06 -8.49 -21.43
CA LEU A 51 -20.01 -7.37 -21.29
C LEU A 51 -19.78 -6.28 -22.35
N ASN A 52 -18.58 -6.18 -22.91
CA ASN A 52 -18.17 -5.14 -23.87
C ASN A 52 -17.63 -5.76 -25.17
N PRO A 53 -18.48 -6.37 -25.99
CA PRO A 53 -18.04 -7.02 -27.24
C PRO A 53 -17.28 -6.05 -28.14
N GLY A 54 -16.06 -6.40 -28.49
CA GLY A 54 -15.15 -5.59 -29.32
C GLY A 54 -14.04 -4.91 -28.52
N ILE A 55 -13.94 -5.17 -27.21
CA ILE A 55 -12.79 -4.82 -26.39
C ILE A 55 -12.16 -6.11 -25.88
N ASP A 56 -10.84 -6.26 -26.02
CA ASP A 56 -10.04 -7.32 -25.45
C ASP A 56 -9.11 -6.72 -24.38
N VAL A 57 -8.90 -7.40 -23.26
CA VAL A 57 -8.01 -6.95 -22.16
C VAL A 57 -6.84 -7.91 -22.00
N LYS A 58 -5.65 -7.45 -22.30
CA LYS A 58 -4.41 -8.22 -22.13
C LYS A 58 -3.78 -7.92 -20.79
N VAL A 59 -3.92 -8.82 -19.83
CA VAL A 59 -3.29 -8.70 -18.51
C VAL A 59 -1.83 -9.17 -18.57
N VAL A 60 -0.90 -8.33 -18.09
CA VAL A 60 0.55 -8.62 -18.04
C VAL A 60 1.04 -8.46 -16.61
N ALA A 61 1.50 -9.55 -16.02
CA ALA A 61 2.12 -9.52 -14.69
C ALA A 61 3.58 -9.09 -14.78
N VAL A 62 3.97 -8.05 -14.03
CA VAL A 62 5.32 -7.51 -13.98
C VAL A 62 5.77 -7.42 -12.52
N ASP A 63 6.95 -7.95 -12.19
CA ASP A 63 7.48 -7.80 -10.83
C ASP A 63 7.63 -6.31 -10.47
N GLU A 64 7.25 -5.96 -9.26
CA GLU A 64 7.24 -4.57 -8.77
C GLU A 64 8.63 -3.90 -8.93
N ASN A 65 9.70 -4.64 -8.67
CA ASN A 65 11.07 -4.12 -8.79
C ASN A 65 11.53 -3.94 -10.24
N ASP A 66 10.95 -4.69 -11.18
CA ASP A 66 11.25 -4.60 -12.60
C ASP A 66 10.37 -3.57 -13.33
N MET A 67 9.23 -3.18 -12.77
CA MET A 67 8.26 -2.28 -13.38
C MET A 67 8.89 -0.98 -13.88
N PRO A 68 9.70 -0.22 -13.11
CA PRO A 68 10.30 1.02 -13.59
C PRO A 68 11.17 0.83 -14.84
N LYS A 69 11.96 -0.25 -14.86
CA LYS A 69 12.84 -0.57 -16.00
C LYS A 69 12.05 -0.95 -17.24
N GLN A 70 10.98 -1.74 -17.07
CA GLN A 70 10.15 -2.18 -18.19
C GLN A 70 9.36 -1.00 -18.79
N ILE A 71 8.80 -0.12 -17.95
CA ILE A 71 8.12 1.10 -18.42
C ILE A 71 9.09 2.04 -19.13
N ALA A 72 10.31 2.24 -18.63
CA ALA A 72 11.31 3.05 -19.32
C ALA A 72 11.67 2.49 -20.70
N ALA A 73 11.78 1.17 -20.85
CA ALA A 73 12.04 0.51 -22.12
C ALA A 73 10.84 0.64 -23.09
N ALA A 74 9.62 0.47 -22.59
CA ALA A 74 8.38 0.64 -23.37
C ALA A 74 8.20 2.09 -23.85
N ALA A 75 8.48 3.08 -23.00
CA ALA A 75 8.45 4.49 -23.36
C ALA A 75 9.47 4.81 -24.47
N ALA A 76 10.71 4.30 -24.35
CA ALA A 76 11.75 4.50 -25.35
C ALA A 76 11.42 3.88 -26.72
N SER A 77 10.64 2.79 -26.74
CA SER A 77 10.20 2.10 -27.97
C SER A 77 8.81 2.51 -28.46
N ASN A 78 8.14 3.43 -27.79
CA ASN A 78 6.75 3.85 -28.05
C ASN A 78 5.77 2.68 -28.02
N THR A 79 5.91 1.81 -27.02
CA THR A 79 5.08 0.62 -26.77
C THR A 79 4.59 0.59 -25.32
N LEU A 80 4.20 1.75 -24.77
CA LEU A 80 3.63 1.82 -23.43
C LEU A 80 2.35 0.97 -23.39
N PRO A 81 2.07 0.28 -22.26
CA PRO A 81 0.76 -0.30 -22.04
C PRO A 81 -0.31 0.81 -21.93
N ASP A 82 -1.58 0.46 -22.00
CA ASP A 82 -2.67 1.43 -21.87
C ASP A 82 -2.89 1.84 -20.43
N MET A 83 -2.70 0.90 -19.48
CA MET A 83 -2.76 1.19 -18.05
C MET A 83 -1.77 0.37 -17.24
N ILE A 84 -1.39 0.93 -16.10
CA ILE A 84 -0.53 0.27 -15.12
C ILE A 84 -1.14 0.33 -13.73
N GLU A 85 -0.85 -0.69 -12.91
CA GLU A 85 -1.17 -0.76 -11.49
C GLU A 85 0.11 -0.68 -10.66
N VAL A 86 0.40 0.48 -10.09
CA VAL A 86 1.64 0.74 -9.35
C VAL A 86 1.41 1.60 -8.11
N GLY A 87 2.39 1.64 -7.23
CA GLY A 87 2.40 2.53 -6.07
C GLY A 87 2.40 4.01 -6.48
N SER A 88 1.75 4.87 -5.67
CA SER A 88 1.59 6.30 -5.93
C SER A 88 2.91 7.02 -6.26
N ASN A 89 4.03 6.63 -5.63
CA ASN A 89 5.36 7.21 -5.90
C ASN A 89 5.79 7.01 -7.36
N LEU A 90 5.56 5.79 -7.91
CA LEU A 90 5.89 5.51 -9.30
C LEU A 90 4.93 6.23 -10.25
N SER A 91 3.64 6.30 -9.92
CA SER A 91 2.67 7.06 -10.73
C SER A 91 3.06 8.52 -10.86
N LEU A 92 3.48 9.16 -9.75
CA LEU A 92 3.97 10.54 -9.77
C LEU A 92 5.25 10.67 -10.59
N ALA A 93 6.23 9.78 -10.41
CA ALA A 93 7.46 9.80 -11.18
C ALA A 93 7.22 9.62 -12.70
N PHE A 94 6.28 8.78 -13.10
CA PHE A 94 5.90 8.62 -14.51
C PHE A 94 5.13 9.81 -15.06
N ALA A 95 4.33 10.49 -14.23
CA ALA A 95 3.67 11.74 -14.59
C ALA A 95 4.69 12.86 -14.83
N GLU A 96 5.73 13.00 -14.00
CA GLU A 96 6.84 13.94 -14.20
C GLU A 96 7.60 13.67 -15.50
N GLN A 97 7.75 12.40 -15.88
CA GLN A 97 8.33 12.00 -17.17
C GLN A 97 7.40 12.29 -18.36
N GLY A 98 6.18 12.72 -18.10
CA GLY A 98 5.20 13.08 -19.11
C GLY A 98 4.59 11.88 -19.86
N ILE A 99 4.62 10.67 -19.30
CA ILE A 99 4.11 9.44 -19.93
C ILE A 99 2.75 8.99 -19.38
N VAL A 100 2.19 9.67 -18.37
CA VAL A 100 0.82 9.46 -17.88
C VAL A 100 -0.14 10.44 -18.56
N ASP A 101 -1.32 9.95 -18.93
CA ASP A 101 -2.43 10.80 -19.40
C ASP A 101 -3.22 11.31 -18.19
N LEU A 102 -2.85 12.51 -17.73
CA LEU A 102 -3.46 13.15 -16.57
C LEU A 102 -4.94 13.51 -16.81
N ASP A 103 -5.30 13.85 -18.06
CA ASP A 103 -6.68 14.21 -18.42
C ASP A 103 -7.59 12.98 -18.36
N ALA A 104 -7.19 11.90 -19.00
CA ALA A 104 -7.93 10.65 -18.98
C ALA A 104 -8.03 10.08 -17.56
N THR A 105 -6.93 10.06 -16.80
CA THR A 105 -6.91 9.58 -15.40
C THR A 105 -7.84 10.41 -14.51
N THR A 106 -7.79 11.73 -14.61
CA THR A 106 -8.65 12.63 -13.83
C THR A 106 -10.13 12.45 -14.21
N ALA A 107 -10.44 12.37 -15.50
CA ALA A 107 -11.81 12.13 -15.97
C ALA A 107 -12.37 10.80 -15.46
N THR A 108 -11.55 9.76 -15.36
CA THR A 108 -11.97 8.46 -14.81
C THR A 108 -12.27 8.53 -13.31
N ILE A 109 -11.47 9.29 -12.52
CA ILE A 109 -11.76 9.52 -11.10
C ILE A 109 -13.11 10.24 -10.92
N GLU A 110 -13.38 11.26 -11.76
CA GLU A 110 -14.66 11.98 -11.69
C GLU A 110 -15.84 11.06 -12.11
N ALA A 111 -15.65 10.19 -13.10
CA ALA A 111 -16.67 9.23 -13.53
C ALA A 111 -16.97 8.17 -12.46
N VAL A 112 -15.96 7.65 -11.77
CA VAL A 112 -16.12 6.74 -10.62
C VAL A 112 -16.78 7.43 -9.43
N GLY A 113 -16.59 8.74 -9.28
CA GLY A 113 -17.10 9.57 -8.18
C GLY A 113 -15.99 9.92 -7.18
N LYS A 114 -15.35 11.07 -7.39
CA LYS A 114 -14.24 11.57 -6.57
C LYS A 114 -14.52 11.59 -5.07
N GLU A 115 -15.76 11.92 -4.69
CA GLU A 115 -16.21 12.00 -3.31
C GLU A 115 -16.28 10.64 -2.59
N ARG A 116 -16.25 9.53 -3.34
CA ARG A 116 -16.24 8.17 -2.79
C ARG A 116 -14.89 7.79 -2.19
N PHE A 117 -13.82 8.42 -2.64
CA PHE A 117 -12.46 8.12 -2.19
C PHE A 117 -12.13 8.76 -0.84
N TYR A 118 -11.18 8.15 -0.11
CA TYR A 118 -10.57 8.78 1.07
C TYR A 118 -9.74 9.99 0.65
N LYS A 119 -9.84 11.09 1.39
CA LYS A 119 -9.14 12.35 1.05
C LYS A 119 -7.61 12.19 1.06
N GLY A 120 -7.09 11.46 2.05
CA GLY A 120 -5.66 11.18 2.13
C GLY A 120 -5.17 10.38 0.93
N SER A 121 -5.96 9.41 0.45
CA SER A 121 -5.59 8.62 -0.74
C SER A 121 -5.54 9.47 -2.02
N LEU A 122 -6.48 10.40 -2.20
CA LEU A 122 -6.46 11.34 -3.33
C LEU A 122 -5.25 12.27 -3.26
N LYS A 123 -4.87 12.76 -2.07
CA LYS A 123 -3.69 13.61 -1.92
C LYS A 123 -2.38 12.94 -2.35
N LEU A 124 -2.25 11.64 -2.18
CA LEU A 124 -1.05 10.90 -2.59
C LEU A 124 -0.91 10.73 -4.11
N VAL A 125 -1.94 11.03 -4.87
CA VAL A 125 -1.96 10.92 -6.34
C VAL A 125 -2.34 12.24 -7.03
N GLU A 126 -2.44 13.32 -6.28
CA GLU A 126 -2.71 14.65 -6.81
C GLU A 126 -1.44 15.23 -7.44
N ASP A 127 -1.56 15.79 -8.64
CA ASP A 127 -0.57 16.69 -9.25
C ASP A 127 -1.01 18.13 -8.96
N PRO A 128 -0.43 18.80 -7.97
CA PRO A 128 -0.89 20.13 -7.55
C PRO A 128 -0.62 21.19 -8.61
N ASP A 129 0.40 21.02 -9.44
CA ASP A 129 0.79 22.00 -10.46
C ASP A 129 -0.26 22.06 -11.60
N ASN A 130 -0.88 20.91 -11.89
CA ASN A 130 -1.88 20.78 -12.95
C ASN A 130 -3.33 20.67 -12.44
N ASN A 131 -3.54 20.57 -11.12
CA ASN A 131 -4.84 20.29 -10.50
C ASN A 131 -5.51 19.04 -11.10
N LYS A 132 -4.73 17.99 -11.30
CA LYS A 132 -5.10 16.71 -11.88
C LYS A 132 -4.61 15.55 -11.03
N PHE A 133 -4.94 14.34 -11.45
CA PHE A 133 -4.52 13.13 -10.76
C PHE A 133 -3.64 12.27 -11.66
N VAL A 134 -2.59 11.70 -11.07
CA VAL A 134 -1.63 10.83 -11.76
C VAL A 134 -2.06 9.35 -11.73
N ALA A 135 -2.93 8.98 -10.82
CA ALA A 135 -3.51 7.65 -10.71
C ALA A 135 -4.88 7.70 -10.05
N LEU A 136 -5.74 6.73 -10.38
CA LEU A 136 -6.97 6.46 -9.64
C LEU A 136 -6.63 5.55 -8.46
N PRO A 137 -6.83 5.98 -7.20
CA PRO A 137 -6.58 5.14 -6.03
C PRO A 137 -7.44 3.86 -6.07
N TYR A 138 -6.83 2.68 -5.96
CA TYR A 138 -7.57 1.43 -6.07
C TYR A 138 -7.53 0.58 -4.80
N ARG A 139 -6.33 0.28 -4.33
CA ARG A 139 -6.10 -0.50 -3.11
C ARG A 139 -4.92 0.03 -2.31
N GLY A 140 -4.82 -0.43 -1.09
CA GLY A 140 -3.65 -0.11 -0.27
C GLY A 140 -3.63 -0.91 1.02
N TRP A 141 -2.64 -0.62 1.84
CA TRP A 141 -2.55 -1.09 3.20
C TRP A 141 -2.09 0.05 4.11
N VAL A 142 -2.46 -0.02 5.36
CA VAL A 142 -2.00 0.90 6.38
C VAL A 142 -1.10 0.18 7.37
N GLN A 143 -0.15 0.92 7.94
CA GLN A 143 0.63 0.52 9.09
C GLN A 143 0.12 1.25 10.32
N GLY A 144 0.27 0.62 11.46
CA GLY A 144 -0.01 1.24 12.74
C GLY A 144 0.44 0.35 13.87
N ILE A 145 -0.02 0.68 15.06
CA ILE A 145 0.27 -0.08 16.27
C ILE A 145 -0.84 -1.09 16.50
N TRP A 146 -0.50 -2.38 16.27
CA TRP A 146 -1.32 -3.49 16.72
C TRP A 146 -1.13 -3.69 18.22
N TYR A 147 -2.22 -3.83 18.98
CA TYR A 147 -2.13 -3.92 20.43
C TYR A 147 -3.15 -4.87 21.03
N ARG A 148 -2.82 -5.44 22.17
CA ARG A 148 -3.69 -6.29 22.98
C ARG A 148 -4.74 -5.43 23.68
N ALA A 149 -5.89 -5.23 23.03
CA ALA A 149 -6.97 -4.41 23.56
C ALA A 149 -7.51 -4.93 24.89
N ASP A 150 -7.55 -6.26 25.06
CA ASP A 150 -7.90 -6.92 26.33
C ASP A 150 -6.94 -6.54 27.46
N TRP A 151 -5.62 -6.49 27.22
CA TRP A 151 -4.64 -6.07 28.22
C TRP A 151 -4.76 -4.59 28.57
N PHE A 152 -5.04 -3.76 27.55
CA PHE A 152 -5.24 -2.32 27.75
C PHE A 152 -6.49 -2.04 28.59
N GLU A 153 -7.60 -2.73 28.32
CA GLU A 153 -8.86 -2.62 29.07
C GLU A 153 -8.65 -3.06 30.53
N GLU A 154 -8.00 -4.21 30.77
CA GLU A 154 -7.70 -4.71 32.11
C GLU A 154 -6.79 -3.75 32.89
N ALA A 155 -5.82 -3.09 32.23
CA ALA A 155 -4.92 -2.13 32.84
C ALA A 155 -5.53 -0.72 33.00
N GLY A 156 -6.70 -0.45 32.41
CA GLY A 156 -7.30 0.88 32.38
C GLY A 156 -6.46 1.89 31.60
N LEU A 157 -5.82 1.45 30.51
CA LEU A 157 -5.01 2.27 29.64
C LEU A 157 -5.77 2.66 28.37
N GLU A 158 -5.58 3.91 27.95
CA GLU A 158 -6.12 4.39 26.68
C GLU A 158 -5.39 3.75 25.48
N PRO A 159 -6.05 3.61 24.31
CA PRO A 159 -5.43 3.14 23.08
C PRO A 159 -4.14 3.89 22.75
N PRO A 160 -3.14 3.23 22.09
CA PRO A 160 -1.83 3.82 21.78
C PRO A 160 -1.88 4.75 20.55
N THR A 161 -2.74 5.77 20.59
CA THR A 161 -2.98 6.72 19.50
C THR A 161 -2.20 8.02 19.63
N THR A 162 -1.55 8.25 20.79
CA THR A 162 -0.68 9.41 21.03
C THR A 162 0.68 8.95 21.57
N TRP A 163 1.72 9.77 21.38
CA TRP A 163 3.05 9.47 21.90
C TRP A 163 3.02 9.22 23.42
N GLU A 164 2.25 10.01 24.15
CA GLU A 164 2.10 9.84 25.60
C GLU A 164 1.49 8.47 25.95
N ASN A 165 0.39 8.09 25.29
CA ASN A 165 -0.27 6.80 25.55
C ASN A 165 0.62 5.63 25.14
N ILE A 166 1.35 5.74 24.02
CA ILE A 166 2.30 4.73 23.55
C ILE A 166 3.39 4.51 24.58
N GLN A 167 4.03 5.58 25.04
CA GLN A 167 5.12 5.50 26.03
C GLN A 167 4.62 4.94 27.38
N LYS A 168 3.46 5.41 27.84
CA LYS A 168 2.83 4.95 29.08
C LYS A 168 2.55 3.43 29.04
N ALA A 169 1.95 2.97 27.94
CA ALA A 169 1.64 1.55 27.76
C ALA A 169 2.91 0.72 27.58
N ALA A 170 3.87 1.17 26.76
CA ALA A 170 5.14 0.49 26.58
C ALA A 170 5.87 0.25 27.91
N LYS A 171 5.93 1.27 28.76
CA LYS A 171 6.54 1.16 30.08
C LYS A 171 5.76 0.23 31.01
N TYR A 172 4.41 0.31 31.01
CA TYR A 172 3.55 -0.48 31.90
C TYR A 172 3.67 -2.00 31.63
N PHE A 173 3.64 -2.39 30.34
CA PHE A 173 3.66 -3.80 29.97
C PHE A 173 5.06 -4.40 29.86
N ASN A 174 6.12 -3.62 30.01
CA ASN A 174 7.49 -4.12 29.90
C ASN A 174 7.92 -4.85 31.16
N LYS A 175 8.00 -6.18 31.05
CA LYS A 175 8.43 -7.11 32.11
C LYS A 175 9.46 -8.10 31.54
N PRO A 176 10.68 -7.65 31.21
CA PRO A 176 11.68 -8.49 30.55
C PRO A 176 12.08 -9.75 31.33
N GLN A 177 12.00 -9.72 32.64
CA GLN A 177 12.23 -10.91 33.52
C GLN A 177 11.18 -12.03 33.28
N GLU A 178 10.00 -11.68 32.74
CA GLU A 178 8.93 -12.61 32.37
C GLU A 178 8.93 -12.89 30.85
N ASN A 179 9.95 -12.42 30.11
CA ASN A 179 10.03 -12.45 28.66
C ASN A 179 8.81 -11.77 28.02
N GLN A 180 8.32 -10.68 28.60
CA GLN A 180 7.23 -9.84 28.11
C GLN A 180 7.73 -8.43 27.86
N TYR A 181 7.38 -7.87 26.71
CA TYR A 181 7.84 -6.54 26.28
C TYR A 181 6.65 -5.63 25.98
N GLY A 182 6.88 -4.32 26.16
CA GLY A 182 5.81 -3.36 26.01
C GLY A 182 5.50 -3.05 24.55
N ILE A 183 6.52 -2.91 23.72
CA ILE A 183 6.35 -2.54 22.29
C ILE A 183 7.45 -3.16 21.46
N LEU A 184 7.14 -3.47 20.19
CA LEU A 184 8.13 -3.76 19.16
C LEU A 184 8.25 -2.58 18.21
N ILE A 185 9.46 -2.04 18.10
CA ILE A 185 9.88 -1.12 17.03
C ILE A 185 11.11 -1.70 16.32
N GLY A 186 11.34 -1.27 15.07
CA GLY A 186 12.50 -1.69 14.30
C GLY A 186 13.79 -1.05 14.83
N THR A 187 14.79 -1.87 15.18
CA THR A 187 16.09 -1.37 15.65
C THR A 187 17.27 -1.95 14.88
N LYS A 188 16.99 -2.84 13.91
CA LYS A 188 17.96 -3.30 12.93
C LYS A 188 18.05 -2.29 11.79
N ALA A 189 19.21 -2.20 11.14
CA ALA A 189 19.36 -1.36 9.94
C ALA A 189 18.69 -2.04 8.73
N ASP A 190 17.35 -1.96 8.66
CA ASP A 190 16.53 -2.51 7.59
C ASP A 190 15.29 -1.64 7.31
N SER A 191 14.55 -1.95 6.25
CA SER A 191 13.36 -1.19 5.84
C SER A 191 12.26 -1.16 6.89
N TYR A 192 12.16 -2.16 7.75
CA TYR A 192 11.15 -2.17 8.82
C TYR A 192 11.40 -1.04 9.84
N ALA A 193 12.66 -0.82 10.23
CA ALA A 193 13.00 0.29 11.12
C ALA A 193 12.63 1.64 10.52
N GLU A 194 12.88 1.83 9.22
CA GLU A 194 12.50 3.06 8.52
C GLU A 194 10.99 3.27 8.46
N GLN A 195 10.21 2.24 8.14
CA GLN A 195 8.75 2.34 8.10
C GLN A 195 8.16 2.76 9.44
N VAL A 196 8.66 2.17 10.54
CA VAL A 196 8.21 2.52 11.90
C VAL A 196 8.61 3.96 12.26
N TYR A 197 9.85 4.34 11.96
CA TYR A 197 10.35 5.70 12.21
C TYR A 197 9.56 6.76 11.41
N THR A 198 9.28 6.47 10.15
CA THR A 198 8.53 7.36 9.25
C THR A 198 7.17 7.72 9.85
N GLN A 199 6.44 6.77 10.42
CA GLN A 199 5.13 7.05 11.00
C GLN A 199 5.24 7.99 12.21
N PHE A 200 6.25 7.82 13.08
CA PHE A 200 6.51 8.77 14.16
C PHE A 200 6.93 10.14 13.62
N ALA A 201 7.82 10.18 12.65
CA ALA A 201 8.28 11.43 12.07
C ALA A 201 7.15 12.25 11.44
N LEU A 202 6.30 11.59 10.65
CA LEU A 202 5.12 12.22 10.05
C LEU A 202 4.09 12.69 11.08
N SER A 203 4.01 12.06 12.26
CA SER A 203 3.13 12.52 13.35
C SER A 203 3.69 13.74 14.08
N ASN A 204 4.96 14.07 13.88
CA ASN A 204 5.63 15.26 14.40
C ASN A 204 5.93 16.30 13.31
N ASP A 205 5.28 16.18 12.14
CA ASP A 205 5.51 17.03 10.96
C ASP A 205 7.00 17.10 10.54
N ALA A 206 7.77 16.06 10.86
CA ALA A 206 9.18 15.93 10.59
C ALA A 206 9.42 15.20 9.25
N GLY A 207 9.44 15.96 8.14
CA GLY A 207 9.65 15.44 6.78
C GLY A 207 11.13 15.24 6.41
N GLN A 208 11.37 14.66 5.24
CA GLN A 208 12.69 14.66 4.57
C GLN A 208 12.89 15.94 3.78
N PHE A 209 11.88 16.34 3.02
CA PHE A 209 11.87 17.52 2.16
C PHE A 209 10.74 18.47 2.53
N ASP A 210 10.94 19.75 2.25
CA ASP A 210 9.84 20.72 2.20
C ASP A 210 9.15 20.68 0.82
N LYS A 211 8.06 21.44 0.65
CA LYS A 211 7.32 21.53 -0.63
C LYS A 211 8.15 22.07 -1.80
N ASP A 212 9.25 22.75 -1.53
CA ASP A 212 10.14 23.35 -2.52
C ASP A 212 11.32 22.41 -2.87
N GLY A 213 11.39 21.24 -2.23
CA GLY A 213 12.43 20.23 -2.45
C GLY A 213 13.71 20.44 -1.66
N ASN A 214 13.72 21.33 -0.69
CA ASN A 214 14.87 21.50 0.18
C ASN A 214 14.91 20.36 1.20
N LEU A 215 16.08 19.79 1.42
CA LEU A 215 16.31 18.80 2.48
C LEU A 215 16.16 19.48 3.84
N ILE A 216 15.24 18.99 4.69
CA ILE A 216 14.94 19.50 6.03
C ILE A 216 15.10 18.45 7.12
N PHE A 217 15.80 17.35 6.82
CA PHE A 217 15.85 16.16 7.68
C PHE A 217 16.52 16.43 9.04
N ASN A 218 17.58 17.24 9.12
CA ASN A 218 18.25 17.58 10.37
C ASN A 218 17.56 18.77 11.07
N SER A 219 16.39 18.52 11.63
CA SER A 219 15.57 19.52 12.33
C SER A 219 15.33 19.15 13.78
N GLU A 220 14.92 20.13 14.61
CA GLU A 220 14.50 19.87 16.00
C GLU A 220 13.35 18.83 16.05
N ALA A 221 12.42 18.88 15.07
CA ALA A 221 11.34 17.90 14.99
C ALA A 221 11.87 16.48 14.77
N GLN A 222 12.85 16.27 13.89
CA GLN A 222 13.51 14.98 13.69
C GLN A 222 14.32 14.54 14.91
N LYS A 223 14.93 15.48 15.59
CA LYS A 223 15.66 15.18 16.83
C LYS A 223 14.72 14.67 17.92
N GLU A 224 13.58 15.30 18.10
CA GLU A 224 12.53 14.85 19.03
C GLU A 224 12.04 13.44 18.69
N VAL A 225 11.83 13.15 17.40
CA VAL A 225 11.44 11.80 16.92
C VAL A 225 12.51 10.77 17.30
N LEU A 226 13.77 11.04 17.03
CA LEU A 226 14.84 10.07 17.28
C LEU A 226 15.08 9.87 18.80
N ASP A 227 14.95 10.91 19.61
CA ASP A 227 15.02 10.82 21.07
C ASP A 227 13.85 10.00 21.63
N PHE A 228 12.64 10.20 21.13
CA PHE A 228 11.46 9.42 21.49
C PHE A 228 11.62 7.94 21.06
N TYR A 229 12.07 7.69 19.84
CA TYR A 229 12.34 6.35 19.34
C TYR A 229 13.37 5.60 20.18
N LYS A 230 14.45 6.30 20.56
CA LYS A 230 15.48 5.80 21.47
C LYS A 230 14.93 5.48 22.87
N ASP A 231 13.99 6.28 23.36
CA ASP A 231 13.33 5.97 24.64
C ASP A 231 12.43 4.73 24.53
N LEU A 232 11.64 4.61 23.47
CA LEU A 232 10.79 3.44 23.24
C LEU A 232 11.59 2.15 23.09
N SER A 233 12.81 2.20 22.54
CA SER A 233 13.65 1.03 22.36
C SER A 233 14.00 0.30 23.66
N LYS A 234 13.90 0.98 24.81
CA LYS A 234 14.10 0.40 26.14
C LYS A 234 13.03 -0.62 26.53
N TYR A 235 11.87 -0.58 25.84
CA TYR A 235 10.70 -1.43 26.13
C TYR A 235 10.48 -2.49 25.03
N THR A 236 11.43 -2.61 24.11
CA THR A 236 11.47 -3.58 22.99
C THR A 236 12.29 -4.81 23.38
N PRO A 237 12.08 -5.99 22.79
CA PRO A 237 12.98 -7.13 22.96
C PRO A 237 14.44 -6.75 22.71
N PRO A 238 15.40 -7.31 23.45
CA PRO A 238 16.81 -6.90 23.37
C PRO A 238 17.45 -7.21 22.01
N GLY A 239 18.42 -6.38 21.61
CA GLY A 239 19.16 -6.51 20.35
C GLY A 239 18.47 -5.91 19.14
N PRO A 240 19.06 -6.04 17.94
CA PRO A 240 18.50 -5.51 16.71
C PRO A 240 17.20 -6.23 16.33
N GLN A 241 16.10 -5.49 16.23
CA GLN A 241 14.78 -6.02 15.94
C GLN A 241 14.37 -5.68 14.49
N THR A 242 13.75 -6.66 13.83
CA THR A 242 13.16 -6.56 12.50
C THR A 242 11.68 -6.97 12.53
N TRP A 243 10.98 -6.89 11.41
CA TRP A 243 9.57 -7.28 11.29
C TRP A 243 9.27 -8.70 11.82
N ARG A 244 10.23 -9.62 11.78
CA ARG A 244 10.06 -10.99 12.25
C ARG A 244 9.79 -11.07 13.76
N ALA A 245 10.16 -10.06 14.53
CA ALA A 245 9.90 -10.02 15.97
C ALA A 245 8.40 -9.92 16.31
N ARG A 246 7.49 -9.80 15.31
CA ARG A 246 6.05 -10.03 15.47
C ARG A 246 5.72 -11.38 16.12
N ASP A 247 6.63 -12.36 16.00
CA ASP A 247 6.48 -13.68 16.63
C ASP A 247 6.29 -13.58 18.16
N TYR A 248 6.90 -12.59 18.80
CA TYR A 248 6.66 -12.29 20.22
C TYR A 248 5.20 -11.95 20.51
N TYR A 249 4.54 -11.20 19.61
CA TYR A 249 3.13 -10.86 19.76
C TYR A 249 2.23 -12.09 19.59
N LEU A 250 2.45 -12.86 18.54
CA LEU A 250 1.68 -14.09 18.27
C LEU A 250 1.85 -15.14 19.36
N GLN A 251 2.98 -15.14 20.07
CA GLN A 251 3.24 -15.99 21.22
C GLN A 251 2.84 -15.38 22.57
N GLY A 252 2.11 -14.25 22.58
CA GLY A 252 1.61 -13.62 23.82
C GLY A 252 2.69 -12.97 24.67
N LYS A 253 3.81 -12.53 24.08
CA LYS A 253 4.97 -11.93 24.75
C LYS A 253 5.13 -10.44 24.50
N LEU A 254 4.18 -9.81 23.81
CA LEU A 254 4.26 -8.42 23.39
C LEU A 254 2.90 -7.73 23.51
N ALA A 255 2.86 -6.53 24.09
CA ALA A 255 1.62 -5.78 24.24
C ALA A 255 1.26 -5.00 22.97
N MET A 256 2.26 -4.48 22.25
CA MET A 256 2.10 -3.62 21.07
C MET A 256 3.22 -3.90 20.06
N PHE A 257 2.91 -3.76 18.75
CA PHE A 257 3.92 -3.78 17.71
C PHE A 257 3.46 -3.00 16.49
N PHE A 258 4.41 -2.44 15.75
CA PHE A 258 4.14 -1.85 14.44
C PHE A 258 4.10 -2.94 13.37
N TYR A 259 3.09 -2.92 12.55
CA TYR A 259 3.03 -3.73 11.34
C TYR A 259 1.97 -3.18 10.37
N SER A 260 2.10 -3.56 9.10
CA SER A 260 1.07 -3.34 8.10
C SER A 260 -0.14 -4.26 8.33
N THR A 261 -1.27 -3.90 7.72
CA THR A 261 -2.49 -4.72 7.79
C THR A 261 -2.36 -6.09 7.10
N TYR A 262 -1.26 -6.37 6.41
CA TYR A 262 -0.94 -7.72 5.94
C TYR A 262 -0.81 -8.78 7.06
N ILE A 263 -0.62 -8.38 8.32
CA ILE A 263 -0.55 -9.31 9.46
C ILE A 263 -1.90 -9.95 9.83
N MET A 264 -3.00 -9.48 9.25
CA MET A 264 -4.34 -9.84 9.70
C MET A 264 -4.62 -11.35 9.59
N ASP A 265 -4.11 -12.00 8.57
CA ASP A 265 -4.24 -13.45 8.39
C ASP A 265 -3.41 -14.24 9.40
N ASP A 266 -2.17 -13.82 9.69
CA ASP A 266 -1.32 -14.45 10.72
C ASP A 266 -1.98 -14.40 12.12
N ILE A 267 -2.67 -13.32 12.45
CA ILE A 267 -3.35 -13.18 13.75
C ILE A 267 -4.67 -13.98 13.77
N ALA A 268 -5.35 -14.11 12.64
CA ALA A 268 -6.69 -14.71 12.55
C ALA A 268 -6.69 -16.22 12.25
N LEU A 269 -5.65 -16.75 11.58
CA LEU A 269 -5.62 -18.10 11.03
C LEU A 269 -4.42 -18.92 11.56
N ALA A 270 -4.70 -20.10 12.10
CA ALA A 270 -3.66 -20.96 12.66
C ALA A 270 -2.61 -21.43 11.64
N GLU A 271 -3.03 -21.71 10.42
CA GLU A 271 -2.14 -22.12 9.33
C GLU A 271 -1.21 -20.98 8.87
N ALA A 272 -1.69 -19.74 8.84
CA ALA A 272 -0.88 -18.58 8.51
C ALA A 272 0.15 -18.29 9.64
N ALA A 273 -0.27 -18.42 10.90
CA ALA A 273 0.56 -18.21 12.06
C ALA A 273 1.60 -19.32 12.32
N ALA A 274 1.54 -20.47 11.66
CA ALA A 274 2.30 -21.67 12.03
C ALA A 274 3.81 -21.43 12.21
N SER A 275 4.46 -20.69 11.31
CA SER A 275 5.89 -20.38 11.43
C SER A 275 6.21 -19.43 12.58
N SER A 276 5.33 -18.48 12.87
CA SER A 276 5.49 -17.50 13.96
C SER A 276 5.19 -18.10 15.35
N LEU A 277 4.43 -19.19 15.40
CA LEU A 277 4.14 -19.93 16.63
C LEU A 277 5.23 -20.94 17.00
N SER A 278 6.09 -21.31 16.05
CA SER A 278 7.27 -22.14 16.31
C SER A 278 8.34 -21.34 17.08
N ASN A 279 9.43 -21.99 17.43
CA ASN A 279 10.61 -21.32 18.04
C ASN A 279 11.77 -21.13 17.03
N GLU A 280 11.50 -21.23 15.75
CA GLU A 280 12.53 -21.23 14.69
C GLU A 280 13.26 -19.89 14.57
N ASN A 281 12.52 -18.78 14.71
CA ASN A 281 13.04 -17.43 14.48
C ASN A 281 13.78 -16.85 15.70
N PHE A 282 13.34 -17.21 16.93
CA PHE A 282 13.89 -16.69 18.18
C PHE A 282 14.08 -17.81 19.20
N LYS A 283 15.30 -18.00 19.65
CA LYS A 283 15.66 -19.10 20.59
C LYS A 283 15.08 -18.93 21.99
N ASP A 284 14.78 -17.72 22.40
CA ASP A 284 14.17 -17.38 23.67
C ASP A 284 12.65 -17.60 23.68
N LEU A 285 12.02 -17.73 22.51
CA LEU A 285 10.64 -18.15 22.37
C LEU A 285 10.56 -19.69 22.36
N LYS A 286 9.67 -20.24 23.18
CA LYS A 286 9.52 -21.70 23.34
C LYS A 286 8.49 -22.32 22.39
N GLY A 287 7.99 -21.53 21.48
CA GLY A 287 6.81 -21.89 20.69
C GLY A 287 5.52 -21.70 21.48
N ALA A 288 4.41 -21.62 20.80
CA ALA A 288 3.08 -21.42 21.39
C ALA A 288 2.01 -22.16 20.59
N THR A 289 0.88 -22.40 21.25
CA THR A 289 -0.34 -22.83 20.58
C THR A 289 -1.09 -21.60 20.06
N PHE A 290 -1.71 -21.72 18.89
CA PHE A 290 -2.55 -20.67 18.34
C PHE A 290 -3.68 -20.28 19.30
N ASP A 291 -3.80 -18.98 19.57
CA ASP A 291 -4.92 -18.42 20.34
C ASP A 291 -6.06 -18.01 19.39
N PRO A 292 -7.19 -18.74 19.35
CA PRO A 292 -8.30 -18.43 18.47
C PRO A 292 -9.01 -17.11 18.81
N ASN A 293 -8.73 -16.53 19.98
CA ASN A 293 -9.27 -15.24 20.40
C ASN A 293 -8.31 -14.07 20.13
N LEU A 294 -7.09 -14.34 19.62
CA LEU A 294 -6.08 -13.29 19.46
C LEU A 294 -6.59 -12.17 18.57
N ALA A 295 -7.18 -12.47 17.41
CA ALA A 295 -7.74 -11.46 16.49
C ALA A 295 -8.85 -10.63 17.18
N LYS A 296 -9.75 -11.28 17.91
CA LYS A 296 -10.82 -10.61 18.65
C LYS A 296 -10.27 -9.65 19.73
N ASN A 297 -9.17 -10.02 20.35
CA ASN A 297 -8.52 -9.28 21.45
C ASN A 297 -7.49 -8.26 20.92
N THR A 298 -7.25 -8.24 19.62
CA THR A 298 -6.31 -7.32 18.97
C THR A 298 -7.07 -6.15 18.33
N ARG A 299 -6.49 -4.96 18.41
CA ARG A 299 -6.93 -3.77 17.69
C ARG A 299 -5.73 -3.12 17.00
N LEU A 300 -6.00 -2.36 15.97
CA LEU A 300 -5.02 -1.51 15.31
C LEU A 300 -5.32 -0.04 15.65
N ALA A 301 -4.30 0.69 16.08
CA ALA A 301 -4.28 2.14 16.05
C ALA A 301 -3.58 2.58 14.75
N PRO A 302 -4.31 2.87 13.66
CA PRO A 302 -3.71 3.15 12.36
C PRO A 302 -3.11 4.55 12.31
N ALA A 303 -3.72 5.50 13.00
CA ALA A 303 -3.21 6.87 13.13
C ALA A 303 -2.58 7.07 14.51
N ILE A 304 -1.39 7.67 14.52
CA ILE A 304 -0.77 8.19 15.73
C ILE A 304 -0.68 9.71 15.65
N THR A 305 -0.78 10.36 16.80
CA THR A 305 -0.82 11.82 16.89
C THR A 305 0.23 12.32 17.87
N HIS A 306 0.95 13.36 17.47
CA HIS A 306 1.75 14.20 18.33
C HIS A 306 1.48 15.66 17.93
N THR A 307 2.18 16.23 16.97
CA THR A 307 1.87 17.54 16.38
C THR A 307 0.68 17.46 15.42
N SER A 308 0.61 16.38 14.61
CA SER A 308 -0.51 16.10 13.70
C SER A 308 -0.85 14.62 13.70
N ALA A 309 -2.04 14.28 13.22
CA ALA A 309 -2.40 12.88 12.99
C ALA A 309 -1.69 12.35 11.74
N SER A 310 -1.13 11.15 11.84
CA SER A 310 -0.42 10.50 10.74
C SER A 310 -0.66 9.00 10.73
N THR A 311 -1.00 8.49 9.55
CA THR A 311 -0.98 7.07 9.20
C THR A 311 0.07 6.88 8.11
N PHE A 312 0.95 5.90 8.28
CA PHE A 312 1.84 5.44 7.22
C PHE A 312 1.20 4.28 6.48
N GLY A 313 1.38 4.23 5.18
CA GLY A 313 0.87 3.14 4.36
C GLY A 313 1.25 3.29 2.90
N THR A 314 0.80 2.35 2.10
CA THR A 314 1.01 2.34 0.66
C THR A 314 -0.33 2.37 -0.05
N LEU A 315 -0.40 3.24 -1.03
CA LEU A 315 -1.48 3.32 -2.00
C LEU A 315 -0.98 2.77 -3.33
N VAL A 316 -1.77 1.92 -3.95
CA VAL A 316 -1.59 1.44 -5.32
C VAL A 316 -2.79 1.89 -6.13
N GLY A 317 -2.55 2.41 -7.31
CA GLY A 317 -3.59 2.95 -8.18
C GLY A 317 -3.39 2.58 -9.63
N PHE A 318 -4.40 2.89 -10.44
CA PHE A 318 -4.38 2.76 -11.89
C PHE A 318 -3.97 4.09 -12.52
N SER A 319 -2.89 4.09 -13.28
CA SER A 319 -2.50 5.21 -14.15
C SER A 319 -2.81 4.86 -15.61
N ILE A 320 -3.48 5.75 -16.34
CA ILE A 320 -3.68 5.64 -17.78
C ILE A 320 -2.42 6.20 -18.45
N MET A 321 -1.80 5.41 -19.29
CA MET A 321 -0.58 5.81 -19.99
C MET A 321 -0.94 6.61 -21.25
N LYS A 322 -0.05 7.52 -21.69
CA LYS A 322 -0.27 8.27 -22.93
C LYS A 322 -0.38 7.35 -24.13
N ASN A 323 -1.47 7.50 -24.86
CA ASN A 323 -1.77 6.78 -26.08
C ASN A 323 -2.47 7.73 -27.07
N ASP A 324 -2.04 7.72 -28.34
CA ASP A 324 -2.65 8.53 -29.40
C ASP A 324 -3.95 7.91 -29.93
N ASN A 325 -4.22 6.62 -29.65
CA ASN A 325 -5.43 5.93 -30.04
C ASN A 325 -6.58 6.21 -29.06
N LYS A 326 -7.49 7.06 -29.44
CA LYS A 326 -8.62 7.47 -28.60
C LYS A 326 -9.55 6.31 -28.22
N ASP A 327 -9.70 5.32 -29.11
CA ASP A 327 -10.58 4.18 -28.85
C ASP A 327 -9.97 3.29 -27.73
N GLU A 328 -8.65 3.12 -27.71
CA GLU A 328 -7.94 2.43 -26.63
C GLU A 328 -8.03 3.20 -25.31
N VAL A 329 -7.87 4.53 -25.33
CA VAL A 329 -8.03 5.38 -24.13
C VAL A 329 -9.44 5.25 -23.56
N GLU A 330 -10.49 5.33 -24.38
CA GLU A 330 -11.88 5.20 -23.89
C GLU A 330 -12.18 3.77 -23.42
N ALA A 331 -11.65 2.73 -24.07
CA ALA A 331 -11.75 1.35 -23.60
C ALA A 331 -11.05 1.14 -22.25
N THR A 332 -9.87 1.76 -22.07
CA THR A 332 -9.11 1.72 -20.80
C THR A 332 -9.88 2.40 -19.67
N LYS A 333 -10.48 3.56 -19.92
CA LYS A 333 -11.34 4.24 -18.94
C LYS A 333 -12.51 3.35 -18.53
N ALA A 334 -13.20 2.77 -19.51
CA ALA A 334 -14.34 1.88 -19.26
C ALA A 334 -13.91 0.64 -18.43
N PHE A 335 -12.74 0.08 -18.71
CA PHE A 335 -12.22 -1.04 -17.91
C PHE A 335 -11.88 -0.63 -16.49
N ILE A 336 -11.26 0.54 -16.27
CA ILE A 336 -10.98 1.05 -14.92
C ILE A 336 -12.29 1.35 -14.16
N GLU A 337 -13.31 1.94 -14.81
CA GLU A 337 -14.62 2.17 -14.20
C GLU A 337 -15.25 0.84 -13.76
N TYR A 338 -15.23 -0.19 -14.64
CA TYR A 338 -15.68 -1.54 -14.31
C TYR A 338 -14.92 -2.13 -13.12
N MET A 339 -13.59 -2.02 -13.08
CA MET A 339 -12.78 -2.49 -11.95
C MET A 339 -13.16 -1.80 -10.64
N ASN A 340 -13.77 -0.61 -10.67
CA ASN A 340 -14.25 0.15 -9.51
C ASN A 340 -15.73 -0.09 -9.17
N GLU A 341 -16.41 -1.00 -9.85
CA GLU A 341 -17.69 -1.51 -9.42
C GLU A 341 -17.55 -2.33 -8.14
N LYS A 342 -18.60 -2.34 -7.31
CA LYS A 342 -18.57 -2.99 -5.98
C LYS A 342 -18.05 -4.43 -6.04
N ASP A 343 -18.59 -5.24 -6.94
CA ASP A 343 -18.28 -6.67 -6.99
C ASP A 343 -16.82 -6.92 -7.37
N GLN A 344 -16.24 -6.08 -8.24
CA GLN A 344 -14.84 -6.16 -8.65
C GLN A 344 -13.90 -5.75 -7.50
N VAL A 345 -14.20 -4.61 -6.86
CA VAL A 345 -13.40 -4.13 -5.71
C VAL A 345 -13.45 -5.14 -4.56
N VAL A 346 -14.60 -5.72 -4.27
CA VAL A 346 -14.73 -6.76 -3.23
C VAL A 346 -13.92 -8.00 -3.58
N ALA A 347 -14.07 -8.53 -4.80
CA ALA A 347 -13.32 -9.71 -5.24
C ALA A 347 -11.81 -9.46 -5.22
N TYR A 348 -11.35 -8.29 -5.67
CA TYR A 348 -9.95 -7.89 -5.63
C TYR A 348 -9.43 -7.78 -4.19
N SER A 349 -10.19 -7.19 -3.30
CA SER A 349 -9.82 -7.04 -1.88
C SER A 349 -9.70 -8.39 -1.18
N HIS A 350 -10.55 -9.34 -1.52
CA HIS A 350 -10.55 -10.68 -0.94
C HIS A 350 -9.39 -11.58 -1.42
N MET A 351 -8.65 -11.18 -2.48
CA MET A 351 -7.40 -11.89 -2.84
C MET A 351 -6.35 -11.82 -1.73
N ALA A 352 -6.30 -10.70 -0.99
CA ALA A 352 -5.38 -10.51 0.12
C ALA A 352 -6.04 -9.65 1.22
N PRO A 353 -6.90 -10.22 2.06
CA PRO A 353 -7.56 -9.51 3.14
C PRO A 353 -6.56 -8.82 4.07
N GLY A 354 -6.73 -7.51 4.25
CA GLY A 354 -5.78 -6.66 4.97
C GLY A 354 -4.66 -6.07 4.11
N GLY A 355 -4.23 -6.76 3.06
CA GLY A 355 -3.22 -6.28 2.11
C GLY A 355 -3.79 -5.46 0.95
N HIS A 356 -5.03 -5.74 0.56
CA HIS A 356 -5.76 -5.05 -0.51
C HIS A 356 -7.01 -4.36 0.05
N LEU A 357 -6.82 -3.37 0.91
CA LEU A 357 -7.94 -2.59 1.44
C LEU A 357 -8.45 -1.62 0.37
N PRO A 358 -9.79 -1.47 0.20
CA PRO A 358 -10.37 -0.65 -0.85
C PRO A 358 -10.21 0.84 -0.58
N MET A 359 -10.08 1.63 -1.64
CA MET A 359 -9.99 3.08 -1.57
C MET A 359 -11.36 3.79 -1.63
N LEU A 360 -12.43 3.04 -1.92
CA LEU A 360 -13.79 3.54 -1.98
C LEU A 360 -14.51 3.32 -0.64
N ARG A 361 -14.88 4.40 0.04
CA ARG A 361 -15.51 4.36 1.38
C ARG A 361 -16.82 3.60 1.42
N ASP A 362 -17.68 3.82 0.43
CA ASP A 362 -18.98 3.17 0.32
C ASP A 362 -18.88 1.65 0.18
N ILE A 363 -17.81 1.14 -0.44
CA ILE A 363 -17.56 -0.30 -0.57
C ILE A 363 -16.98 -0.88 0.73
N ALA A 364 -16.05 -0.18 1.36
CA ALA A 364 -15.42 -0.60 2.61
C ALA A 364 -16.43 -0.81 3.77
N GLU A 365 -17.62 -0.24 3.67
CA GLU A 365 -18.68 -0.36 4.67
C GLU A 365 -19.70 -1.47 4.36
N THR A 366 -19.60 -2.13 3.18
CA THR A 366 -20.58 -3.15 2.77
C THR A 366 -20.38 -4.48 3.49
N ASP A 367 -21.47 -5.21 3.66
CA ASP A 367 -21.42 -6.57 4.20
C ASP A 367 -20.67 -7.52 3.28
N GLU A 368 -20.75 -7.33 1.96
CA GLU A 368 -20.05 -8.12 0.97
C GLU A 368 -18.53 -8.01 1.14
N PHE A 369 -18.00 -6.80 1.35
CA PHE A 369 -16.58 -6.60 1.63
C PHE A 369 -16.18 -7.22 2.98
N LEU A 370 -16.98 -7.02 4.03
CA LEU A 370 -16.68 -7.47 5.40
C LEU A 370 -16.79 -8.99 5.61
N ASN A 371 -17.39 -9.71 4.67
CA ASN A 371 -17.55 -11.17 4.72
C ASN A 371 -16.57 -11.86 3.76
N ASP A 372 -15.27 -11.70 3.99
CA ASP A 372 -14.25 -12.40 3.20
C ASP A 372 -14.38 -13.93 3.32
N PRO A 373 -14.05 -14.71 2.25
CA PRO A 373 -14.24 -16.16 2.22
C PRO A 373 -13.47 -16.93 3.30
N LYS A 374 -12.38 -16.37 3.83
CA LYS A 374 -11.56 -16.97 4.90
C LYS A 374 -12.03 -16.56 6.29
N GLY A 375 -12.97 -15.61 6.40
CA GLY A 375 -13.49 -15.11 7.66
C GLY A 375 -12.48 -14.27 8.46
N ILE A 376 -11.46 -13.72 7.82
CA ILE A 376 -10.42 -12.93 8.47
C ILE A 376 -11.04 -11.67 9.08
N PHE A 377 -11.79 -10.89 8.31
CA PHE A 377 -12.43 -9.68 8.81
C PHE A 377 -13.46 -9.94 9.92
N ALA A 378 -14.17 -11.07 9.84
CA ALA A 378 -15.12 -11.46 10.88
C ALA A 378 -14.46 -11.67 12.26
N ASN A 379 -13.22 -12.14 12.28
CA ASN A 379 -12.45 -12.33 13.52
C ASN A 379 -12.11 -11.00 14.22
N TYR A 380 -11.95 -9.91 13.47
CA TYR A 380 -11.68 -8.57 14.04
C TYR A 380 -12.96 -7.81 14.39
N GLY A 381 -14.05 -8.11 13.69
CA GLY A 381 -15.33 -7.42 13.79
C GLY A 381 -15.41 -6.18 12.90
N LYS A 382 -16.63 -5.87 12.45
CA LYS A 382 -16.91 -4.83 11.44
C LYS A 382 -16.39 -3.44 11.83
N GLU A 383 -16.57 -3.03 13.08
CA GLU A 383 -16.15 -1.69 13.53
C GLU A 383 -14.62 -1.55 13.49
N SER A 384 -13.88 -2.59 13.92
CA SER A 384 -12.41 -2.56 13.84
C SER A 384 -11.90 -2.46 12.41
N ILE A 385 -12.53 -3.16 11.46
CA ILE A 385 -12.14 -3.08 10.05
C ILE A 385 -12.41 -1.68 9.48
N LYS A 386 -13.54 -1.06 9.82
CA LYS A 386 -13.86 0.32 9.42
C LYS A 386 -12.85 1.32 9.98
N GLU A 387 -12.47 1.19 11.26
CA GLU A 387 -11.44 2.02 11.89
C GLU A 387 -10.07 1.89 11.19
N ILE A 388 -9.69 0.66 10.83
CA ILE A 388 -8.44 0.38 10.10
C ILE A 388 -8.44 1.12 8.76
N ILE A 389 -9.51 0.97 7.97
CA ILE A 389 -9.59 1.54 6.63
C ILE A 389 -9.72 3.07 6.69
N ALA A 390 -10.38 3.62 7.72
CA ALA A 390 -10.43 5.06 7.94
C ALA A 390 -9.03 5.70 8.12
N GLY A 391 -7.98 4.91 8.41
CA GLY A 391 -6.59 5.34 8.39
C GLY A 391 -6.17 6.02 7.08
N PHE A 392 -6.78 5.65 5.94
CA PHE A 392 -6.50 6.29 4.66
C PHE A 392 -6.88 7.78 4.57
N GLU A 393 -7.70 8.30 5.49
CA GLU A 393 -7.96 9.75 5.55
C GLU A 393 -6.73 10.57 5.96
N ASN A 394 -5.79 9.96 6.71
CA ASN A 394 -4.60 10.61 7.25
C ASN A 394 -3.29 10.00 6.71
N ILE A 395 -3.38 9.23 5.60
CA ILE A 395 -2.20 8.56 5.04
C ILE A 395 -1.19 9.59 4.51
N LYS A 396 0.07 9.38 4.88
CA LYS A 396 1.21 10.20 4.47
C LYS A 396 2.42 9.30 4.22
N ASN A 397 3.41 9.80 3.48
CA ASN A 397 4.73 9.20 3.35
C ASN A 397 5.81 10.28 3.17
N PHE A 398 7.09 9.91 3.21
CA PHE A 398 8.20 10.88 3.06
C PHE A 398 8.42 11.32 1.61
N SER A 399 8.11 10.45 0.67
CA SER A 399 8.41 10.69 -0.75
C SER A 399 7.38 11.58 -1.45
N ILE A 400 6.29 11.95 -0.77
CA ILE A 400 5.24 12.79 -1.33
C ILE A 400 4.92 13.91 -0.36
N VAL A 401 5.17 15.14 -0.78
CA VAL A 401 4.84 16.35 -0.03
C VAL A 401 3.92 17.22 -0.88
N ASP A 402 2.68 17.41 -0.40
CA ASP A 402 1.65 18.19 -1.10
C ASP A 402 1.42 17.75 -2.56
N GLY A 403 1.42 16.43 -2.82
CA GLY A 403 1.22 15.83 -4.13
C GLY A 403 2.46 15.80 -5.02
N LYS A 404 3.58 16.39 -4.60
CA LYS A 404 4.84 16.36 -5.34
C LYS A 404 5.70 15.19 -4.86
N ALA A 405 6.14 14.35 -5.81
CA ALA A 405 7.08 13.27 -5.54
C ALA A 405 8.52 13.79 -5.48
N PHE A 406 9.30 13.21 -4.56
CA PHE A 406 10.73 13.43 -4.44
C PHE A 406 11.44 12.09 -4.67
N PRO A 407 11.95 11.83 -5.90
CA PRO A 407 12.64 10.57 -6.26
C PRO A 407 13.83 10.28 -5.37
N GLU A 408 14.49 11.32 -4.85
CA GLU A 408 15.61 11.24 -3.91
C GLU A 408 15.24 10.49 -2.63
N SER A 409 13.97 10.53 -2.19
CA SER A 409 13.49 9.71 -1.07
C SER A 409 13.65 8.22 -1.34
N GLY A 410 13.46 7.79 -2.59
CA GLY A 410 13.68 6.40 -3.01
C GLY A 410 15.15 6.00 -2.94
N GLU A 411 16.07 6.90 -3.30
CA GLU A 411 17.51 6.67 -3.17
C GLU A 411 17.95 6.63 -1.71
N ILE A 412 17.47 7.56 -0.88
CA ILE A 412 17.69 7.58 0.57
C ILE A 412 17.25 6.26 1.19
N PHE A 413 16.07 5.77 0.83
CA PHE A 413 15.54 4.48 1.27
C PHE A 413 16.44 3.31 0.82
N SER A 414 16.83 3.26 -0.46
CA SER A 414 17.67 2.19 -1.01
C SER A 414 19.06 2.11 -0.35
N LYS A 415 19.60 3.25 0.09
CA LYS A 415 20.86 3.34 0.82
C LYS A 415 20.72 3.06 2.31
N GLN A 416 19.48 2.87 2.79
CA GLN A 416 19.16 2.60 4.20
C GLN A 416 19.77 3.63 5.15
N ILE A 417 19.72 4.92 4.79
CA ILE A 417 20.33 5.98 5.59
C ILE A 417 19.61 6.10 6.93
N ILE A 418 18.27 6.19 6.92
CA ILE A 418 17.47 6.31 8.13
C ILE A 418 17.61 5.08 9.04
N PRO A 419 17.52 3.83 8.55
CA PRO A 419 17.74 2.65 9.40
C PRO A 419 19.13 2.60 10.03
N ARG A 420 20.16 3.00 9.31
CA ARG A 420 21.55 3.08 9.83
C ARG A 420 21.69 4.15 10.91
N MET A 421 21.04 5.31 10.74
CA MET A 421 20.94 6.36 11.75
C MET A 421 20.28 5.82 13.03
N ILE A 422 19.15 5.14 12.89
CA ILE A 422 18.44 4.51 14.03
C ILE A 422 19.35 3.50 14.73
N TYR A 423 19.97 2.62 13.96
CA TYR A 423 20.88 1.60 14.51
C TYR A 423 22.04 2.22 15.30
N SER A 424 22.69 3.24 14.75
CA SER A 424 23.80 3.91 15.42
C SER A 424 23.36 4.62 16.72
N SER A 425 22.20 5.27 16.71
CA SER A 425 21.67 5.95 17.90
C SER A 425 21.15 4.98 18.97
N VAL A 426 20.40 3.95 18.55
CA VAL A 426 19.68 3.05 19.47
C VAL A 426 20.56 1.88 19.95
N ILE A 427 21.28 1.23 19.05
CA ILE A 427 22.04 0.01 19.34
C ILE A 427 23.48 0.35 19.74
N GLU A 428 24.13 1.26 19.00
CA GLU A 428 25.53 1.65 19.29
C GLU A 428 25.64 2.79 20.31
N GLY A 429 24.50 3.42 20.67
CA GLY A 429 24.45 4.45 21.71
C GLY A 429 25.03 5.80 21.28
N GLN A 430 25.13 6.04 19.97
CA GLN A 430 25.57 7.33 19.45
C GLN A 430 24.63 8.46 19.91
N ASP A 431 25.20 9.64 20.10
CA ASP A 431 24.43 10.87 20.39
C ASP A 431 23.44 11.17 19.27
N THR A 432 22.21 11.56 19.61
CA THR A 432 21.11 11.81 18.68
C THR A 432 21.48 12.83 17.60
N GLN A 433 22.08 13.98 18.00
CA GLN A 433 22.45 15.01 17.06
C GLN A 433 23.53 14.54 16.08
N LYS A 434 24.53 13.80 16.59
CA LYS A 434 25.57 13.23 15.71
C LYS A 434 25.02 12.25 14.71
N SER A 435 24.02 11.45 15.10
CA SER A 435 23.36 10.51 14.19
C SER A 435 22.56 11.23 13.11
N LEU A 436 21.88 12.34 13.45
CA LEU A 436 21.18 13.19 12.49
C LEU A 436 22.16 13.93 11.55
N ASP A 437 23.23 14.50 12.09
CA ASP A 437 24.27 15.19 11.29
C ASP A 437 24.86 14.23 10.25
N TRP A 438 25.14 12.99 10.65
CA TRP A 438 25.62 11.96 9.75
C TRP A 438 24.58 11.63 8.66
N ALA A 439 23.31 11.41 9.05
CA ALA A 439 22.25 11.05 8.11
C ALA A 439 22.02 12.17 7.07
N GLU A 440 21.93 13.44 7.51
CA GLU A 440 21.79 14.57 6.60
C GLU A 440 22.97 14.68 5.63
N ASN A 441 24.21 14.49 6.10
CA ASN A 441 25.38 14.53 5.23
C ASN A 441 25.34 13.43 4.15
N GLU A 442 24.92 12.22 4.49
CA GLU A 442 24.74 11.14 3.51
C GLU A 442 23.65 11.49 2.49
N MET A 443 22.49 12.03 2.95
CA MET A 443 21.40 12.47 2.08
C MET A 443 21.85 13.60 1.14
N GLN A 444 22.58 14.60 1.65
CA GLN A 444 23.10 15.71 0.83
C GLN A 444 24.07 15.24 -0.25
N GLN A 445 24.82 14.17 -0.02
CA GLN A 445 25.71 13.60 -1.03
C GLN A 445 24.95 12.94 -2.17
N LEU A 446 23.79 12.33 -1.89
CA LEU A 446 22.93 11.74 -2.92
C LEU A 446 22.26 12.80 -3.79
N ILE A 447 21.75 13.89 -3.17
CA ILE A 447 21.02 14.95 -3.87
C ILE A 447 21.93 15.80 -4.77
N LYS A 448 23.23 15.88 -4.47
CA LYS A 448 24.19 16.70 -5.24
C LYS A 448 24.78 15.97 -6.46
N ASN A 449 24.59 14.68 -6.60
CA ASN A 449 25.09 13.85 -7.70
C ASN A 449 24.01 13.59 -8.74
#